data_27d0cf0df7c2da5796ccd4edec31541b
#
_entry.id   27d0cf0df7c2da5796ccd4edec31541b
#
_cell.length_a   1.000
_cell.length_b   1.000
_cell.length_c   1.000
_cell.angle_alpha   90.00
_cell.angle_beta   90.00
_cell.angle_gamma   90.00
#
_symmetry.space_group_name_H-M   'P 1'
#
loop_
_entity.id
_entity.type
_entity.pdbx_description
1 polymer ?
#
loop_
_entity_poly.entity_id
_entity_poly.type
_entity_poly.pdbx_seq_one_letter_code
_entity_poly.pdbx_strand_id
1 'polypeptide(L)'
;IPVHPAAHYMIGGVRTDADGRTDVPGLYAVGEASCSGLHGANRLASNSLLEGLVLGEITGKLAGEERARRAGNGGSRRGPVAIVSDIRISEQGELDLSDVRSSLRAAMWRNAGIERTGPKLRDAIDMFDFWGRYTLDKIFDEPEGWETQNMLLVGALMARSAAWREESRGCHERADFPEPRESFAVHDCWRRGLREAATAPIAV
;
A
#
# COMPACT_ATOMS: atom_id res chain seq x y z
N ILE A 1 -7.37 23.44 -23.88
CA ILE A 1 -7.73 23.18 -22.46
C ILE A 1 -6.46 22.79 -21.73
N PRO A 2 -6.07 23.50 -20.66
CA PRO A 2 -4.93 23.09 -19.84
C PRO A 2 -5.17 21.71 -19.25
N VAL A 3 -4.18 20.82 -19.35
CA VAL A 3 -4.21 19.48 -18.78
C VAL A 3 -2.99 19.28 -17.89
N HIS A 4 -3.13 18.44 -16.88
CA HIS A 4 -2.06 18.11 -15.95
C HIS A 4 -2.05 16.60 -15.73
N PRO A 5 -0.89 15.93 -15.80
CA PRO A 5 -0.81 14.52 -15.47
C PRO A 5 -1.15 14.29 -14.00
N ALA A 6 -1.83 13.20 -13.70
CA ALA A 6 -2.22 12.83 -12.36
C ALA A 6 -2.06 11.31 -12.17
N ALA A 7 -1.92 10.87 -10.92
CA ALA A 7 -1.99 9.46 -10.59
C ALA A 7 -3.40 8.95 -10.93
N HIS A 8 -3.47 7.78 -11.59
CA HIS A 8 -4.72 7.20 -12.06
C HIS A 8 -5.04 5.87 -11.35
N TYR A 9 -4.06 5.00 -11.22
CA TYR A 9 -4.23 3.66 -10.67
C TYR A 9 -3.00 3.25 -9.87
N MET A 10 -3.23 2.61 -8.72
CA MET A 10 -2.15 2.09 -7.89
C MET A 10 -1.77 0.67 -8.32
N ILE A 11 -0.51 0.47 -8.68
CA ILE A 11 0.08 -0.84 -8.94
C ILE A 11 0.85 -1.25 -7.69
N GLY A 12 0.51 -2.41 -7.14
CA GLY A 12 0.97 -2.84 -5.83
C GLY A 12 -0.15 -2.78 -4.80
N GLY A 13 0.12 -3.16 -3.57
CA GLY A 13 -0.90 -3.21 -2.51
C GLY A 13 -0.66 -4.38 -1.56
N VAL A 14 -1.73 -4.85 -0.94
CA VAL A 14 -1.68 -6.03 -0.07
C VAL A 14 -1.37 -7.27 -0.92
N ARG A 15 -0.29 -7.97 -0.59
CA ARG A 15 0.11 -9.20 -1.30
C ARG A 15 -0.97 -10.27 -1.18
N THR A 16 -1.35 -10.86 -2.31
CA THR A 16 -2.32 -11.95 -2.39
C THR A 16 -1.84 -13.08 -3.29
N ASP A 17 -2.41 -14.26 -3.10
CA ASP A 17 -2.35 -15.34 -4.07
C ASP A 17 -3.43 -15.17 -5.16
N ALA A 18 -3.51 -16.12 -6.09
CA ALA A 18 -4.50 -16.13 -7.17
C ALA A 18 -5.97 -16.23 -6.69
N ASP A 19 -6.17 -16.66 -5.46
CA ASP A 19 -7.47 -16.78 -4.80
C ASP A 19 -7.82 -15.52 -3.97
N GLY A 20 -6.97 -14.51 -3.96
CA GLY A 20 -7.13 -13.30 -3.17
C GLY A 20 -6.83 -13.45 -1.68
N ARG A 21 -6.22 -14.57 -1.24
CA ARG A 21 -5.81 -14.77 0.15
C ARG A 21 -4.58 -13.94 0.46
N THR A 22 -4.56 -13.34 1.63
CA THR A 22 -3.38 -12.66 2.16
C THR A 22 -2.57 -13.58 3.09
N ASP A 23 -1.41 -13.12 3.55
CA ASP A 23 -0.61 -13.81 4.58
C ASP A 23 -1.32 -13.86 5.96
N VAL A 24 -2.41 -13.12 6.15
CA VAL A 24 -3.20 -13.10 7.38
C VAL A 24 -4.41 -14.04 7.23
N PRO A 25 -4.50 -15.12 8.01
CA PRO A 25 -5.58 -16.07 7.87
C PRO A 25 -6.98 -15.45 8.04
N GLY A 26 -7.82 -15.60 7.01
CA GLY A 26 -9.19 -15.07 7.00
C GLY A 26 -9.29 -13.63 6.51
N LEU A 27 -8.18 -13.01 6.11
CA LEU A 27 -8.14 -11.73 5.41
C LEU A 27 -7.89 -11.96 3.92
N TYR A 28 -8.71 -11.32 3.10
CA TYR A 28 -8.63 -11.36 1.64
C TYR A 28 -8.52 -9.95 1.10
N ALA A 29 -7.87 -9.78 -0.05
CA ALA A 29 -7.84 -8.51 -0.77
C ALA A 29 -7.93 -8.76 -2.28
N VAL A 30 -8.66 -7.90 -3.00
CA VAL A 30 -8.83 -7.97 -4.45
C VAL A 30 -8.92 -6.56 -5.04
N GLY A 31 -8.66 -6.45 -6.35
CA GLY A 31 -8.70 -5.18 -7.08
C GLY A 31 -7.54 -4.26 -6.72
N GLU A 32 -7.75 -2.96 -6.85
CA GLU A 32 -6.68 -1.95 -6.68
C GLU A 32 -5.99 -1.97 -5.31
N ALA A 33 -6.65 -2.47 -4.26
CA ALA A 33 -6.05 -2.60 -2.93
C ALA A 33 -5.07 -3.79 -2.82
N SER A 34 -5.06 -4.70 -3.79
CA SER A 34 -4.26 -5.93 -3.77
C SER A 34 -3.07 -5.88 -4.71
N CYS A 35 -2.07 -6.70 -4.43
CA CYS A 35 -0.97 -7.02 -5.33
C CYS A 35 -1.04 -8.49 -5.70
N SER A 36 -1.79 -8.79 -6.76
CA SER A 36 -1.89 -10.12 -7.35
C SER A 36 -0.72 -10.48 -8.27
N GLY A 37 0.08 -9.49 -8.66
CA GLY A 37 1.14 -9.62 -9.66
C GLY A 37 0.68 -9.40 -11.11
N LEU A 38 -0.62 -9.38 -11.39
CA LEU A 38 -1.18 -9.28 -12.74
C LEU A 38 -0.67 -8.09 -13.56
N HIS A 39 -0.50 -6.95 -12.90
CA HIS A 39 -0.15 -5.72 -13.59
C HIS A 39 1.36 -5.53 -13.81
N GLY A 40 2.20 -6.31 -13.16
CA GLY A 40 3.65 -6.19 -13.29
C GLY A 40 4.14 -4.76 -13.02
N ALA A 41 5.03 -4.28 -13.87
CA ALA A 41 5.60 -2.94 -13.75
C ALA A 41 4.74 -1.82 -14.35
N ASN A 42 3.72 -2.17 -15.16
CA ASN A 42 2.79 -1.20 -15.74
C ASN A 42 1.48 -1.87 -16.14
N ARG A 43 0.39 -1.39 -15.60
CA ARG A 43 -0.95 -1.92 -15.88
C ARG A 43 -1.36 -1.71 -17.34
N LEU A 44 -1.78 -2.79 -18.00
CA LEU A 44 -2.43 -2.67 -19.30
C LEU A 44 -3.81 -1.98 -19.15
N ALA A 45 -4.11 -1.07 -20.05
CA ALA A 45 -5.34 -0.30 -20.05
C ALA A 45 -6.58 -1.20 -19.88
N SER A 46 -7.56 -0.74 -19.11
CA SER A 46 -8.85 -1.37 -18.81
C SER A 46 -8.80 -2.65 -17.95
N ASN A 47 -7.63 -3.21 -17.64
CA ASN A 47 -7.54 -4.46 -16.87
C ASN A 47 -7.86 -4.31 -15.38
N SER A 48 -7.85 -3.11 -14.82
CA SER A 48 -8.14 -2.90 -13.40
C SER A 48 -9.54 -3.34 -12.99
N LEU A 49 -10.55 -2.99 -13.79
CA LEU A 49 -11.94 -3.37 -13.52
C LEU A 49 -12.15 -4.88 -13.75
N LEU A 50 -11.51 -5.45 -14.76
CA LEU A 50 -11.57 -6.88 -15.04
C LEU A 50 -10.93 -7.71 -13.91
N GLU A 51 -9.78 -7.27 -13.41
CA GLU A 51 -9.15 -7.90 -12.24
C GLU A 51 -10.10 -7.89 -11.03
N GLY A 52 -10.65 -6.71 -10.70
CA GLY A 52 -11.59 -6.58 -9.58
C GLY A 52 -12.82 -7.46 -9.69
N LEU A 53 -13.39 -7.60 -10.90
CA LEU A 53 -14.55 -8.45 -11.16
C LEU A 53 -14.19 -9.93 -11.05
N VAL A 54 -13.17 -10.39 -11.76
CA VAL A 54 -12.82 -11.81 -11.83
C VAL A 54 -12.30 -12.32 -10.48
N LEU A 55 -11.31 -11.64 -9.90
CA LEU A 55 -10.78 -12.03 -8.60
C LEU A 55 -11.80 -11.81 -7.48
N GLY A 56 -12.66 -10.79 -7.58
CA GLY A 56 -13.74 -10.57 -6.63
C GLY A 56 -14.74 -11.72 -6.61
N GLU A 57 -15.12 -12.27 -7.77
CA GLU A 57 -15.99 -13.44 -7.86
C GLU A 57 -15.32 -14.69 -7.26
N ILE A 58 -14.06 -14.97 -7.65
CA ILE A 58 -13.30 -16.13 -7.16
C ILE A 58 -13.15 -16.06 -5.64
N THR A 59 -12.64 -14.95 -5.14
CA THR A 59 -12.37 -14.73 -3.71
C THR A 59 -13.65 -14.74 -2.89
N GLY A 60 -14.73 -14.14 -3.40
CA GLY A 60 -16.02 -14.10 -2.71
C GLY A 60 -16.63 -15.50 -2.53
N LYS A 61 -16.57 -16.34 -3.57
CA LYS A 61 -17.01 -17.75 -3.49
C LYS A 61 -16.19 -18.53 -2.46
N LEU A 62 -14.86 -18.40 -2.55
CA LEU A 62 -13.92 -19.08 -1.64
C LEU A 62 -14.14 -18.68 -0.19
N ALA A 63 -14.21 -17.39 0.11
CA ALA A 63 -14.44 -16.88 1.45
C ALA A 63 -15.77 -17.38 2.03
N GLY A 64 -16.82 -17.45 1.20
CA GLY A 64 -18.11 -18.03 1.56
C GLY A 64 -18.02 -19.52 1.93
N GLU A 65 -17.34 -20.33 1.13
CA GLU A 65 -17.12 -21.76 1.37
C GLU A 65 -16.27 -22.00 2.61
N GLU A 66 -15.20 -21.25 2.83
CA GLU A 66 -14.36 -21.36 4.02
C GLU A 66 -15.14 -21.02 5.28
N ARG A 67 -15.98 -20.00 5.23
CA ARG A 67 -16.87 -19.65 6.32
C ARG A 67 -17.87 -20.77 6.62
N ALA A 68 -18.49 -21.34 5.60
CA ALA A 68 -19.45 -22.44 5.75
C ALA A 68 -18.82 -23.68 6.36
N ARG A 69 -17.61 -24.05 5.90
CA ARG A 69 -16.84 -25.17 6.49
C ARG A 69 -16.49 -24.94 7.97
N ARG A 70 -16.07 -23.73 8.31
CA ARG A 70 -15.77 -23.39 9.73
C ARG A 70 -17.02 -23.44 10.60
N ALA A 71 -18.18 -23.02 10.09
CA ALA A 71 -19.46 -23.08 10.80
C ALA A 71 -19.94 -24.53 10.99
N GLY A 72 -19.78 -25.40 9.97
CA GLY A 72 -20.18 -26.82 10.02
C GLY A 72 -19.34 -27.67 10.97
N ASN A 73 -18.09 -27.30 11.21
CA ASN A 73 -17.18 -28.00 12.12
C ASN A 73 -17.27 -27.55 13.60
N GLY A 74 -18.39 -26.94 14.02
CA GLY A 74 -18.56 -26.47 15.38
C GLY A 74 -17.65 -25.28 15.74
N GLY A 75 -17.10 -24.62 14.73
CA GLY A 75 -16.28 -23.43 14.90
C GLY A 75 -17.08 -22.35 15.59
N SER A 76 -16.80 -22.15 16.87
CA SER A 76 -17.37 -21.07 17.67
C SER A 76 -17.25 -19.75 16.91
N ARG A 77 -18.35 -18.99 16.81
CA ARG A 77 -18.26 -17.58 16.49
C ARG A 77 -17.27 -16.98 17.48
N ARG A 78 -16.04 -16.72 17.03
CA ARG A 78 -15.14 -15.88 17.82
C ARG A 78 -15.89 -14.58 18.06
N GLY A 79 -16.15 -14.26 19.31
CA GLY A 79 -16.69 -12.97 19.69
C GLY A 79 -15.78 -11.84 19.19
N PRO A 80 -16.23 -10.61 19.28
CA PRO A 80 -15.39 -9.48 18.92
C PRO A 80 -14.06 -9.57 19.64
N VAL A 81 -12.97 -9.47 18.89
CA VAL A 81 -11.62 -9.41 19.47
C VAL A 81 -11.47 -8.01 20.06
N ALA A 82 -11.20 -7.93 21.35
CA ALA A 82 -10.85 -6.67 21.97
C ALA A 82 -9.52 -6.19 21.37
N ILE A 83 -9.53 -5.03 20.73
CA ILE A 83 -8.30 -4.38 20.28
C ILE A 83 -7.82 -3.53 21.46
N VAL A 84 -6.67 -3.89 22.02
CA VAL A 84 -5.99 -3.09 23.03
C VAL A 84 -4.98 -2.23 22.30
N SER A 85 -5.09 -0.91 22.43
CA SER A 85 -4.14 0.05 21.89
C SER A 85 -3.15 0.45 22.99
N ASP A 86 -1.85 0.22 22.73
CA ASP A 86 -0.77 0.72 23.60
C ASP A 86 -0.37 2.16 23.25
N ILE A 87 -1.11 2.81 22.38
CA ILE A 87 -0.83 4.18 21.94
C ILE A 87 -1.10 5.10 23.13
N ARG A 88 -0.06 5.78 23.60
CA ARG A 88 -0.21 6.85 24.59
C ARG A 88 -0.79 8.05 23.89
N ILE A 89 -1.97 8.50 24.37
CA ILE A 89 -2.61 9.70 23.83
C ILE A 89 -1.69 10.89 24.16
N SER A 90 -1.24 11.58 23.10
CA SER A 90 -0.53 12.84 23.28
C SER A 90 -1.54 13.94 23.58
N GLU A 91 -1.40 14.61 24.73
CA GLU A 91 -2.21 15.78 25.09
C GLU A 91 -1.79 17.06 24.33
N GLN A 92 -0.74 16.98 23.50
CA GLN A 92 -0.19 18.15 22.82
C GLN A 92 -0.85 18.40 21.46
N GLY A 93 -1.63 19.46 21.41
CA GLY A 93 -2.05 20.19 20.20
C GLY A 93 -3.04 19.46 19.29
N GLU A 94 -4.00 20.21 18.80
CA GLU A 94 -4.82 19.80 17.66
C GLU A 94 -3.94 19.71 16.42
N LEU A 95 -3.99 18.57 15.73
CA LEU A 95 -3.35 18.37 14.44
C LEU A 95 -4.31 18.82 13.35
N ASP A 96 -3.91 19.81 12.55
CA ASP A 96 -4.66 20.16 11.35
C ASP A 96 -4.48 19.07 10.28
N LEU A 97 -5.47 18.18 10.21
CA LEU A 97 -5.46 17.06 9.26
C LEU A 97 -5.50 17.52 7.80
N SER A 98 -6.16 18.65 7.52
CA SER A 98 -6.23 19.23 6.17
C SER A 98 -4.85 19.68 5.70
N ASP A 99 -4.10 20.33 6.58
CA ASP A 99 -2.72 20.77 6.28
C ASP A 99 -1.79 19.56 6.08
N VAL A 100 -1.86 18.57 6.96
CA VAL A 100 -1.07 17.32 6.81
C VAL A 100 -1.37 16.64 5.49
N ARG A 101 -2.65 16.49 5.13
CA ARG A 101 -3.06 15.84 3.86
C ARG A 101 -2.59 16.62 2.64
N SER A 102 -2.70 17.95 2.67
CA SER A 102 -2.26 18.82 1.59
C SER A 102 -0.73 18.76 1.42
N SER A 103 -0.01 18.82 2.53
CA SER A 103 1.45 18.71 2.57
C SER A 103 1.93 17.35 2.09
N LEU A 104 1.26 16.26 2.49
CA LEU A 104 1.55 14.89 2.04
C LEU A 104 1.38 14.76 0.53
N ARG A 105 0.25 15.23 -0.02
CA ARG A 105 0.00 15.19 -1.47
C ARG A 105 1.04 15.98 -2.26
N ALA A 106 1.39 17.18 -1.77
CA ALA A 106 2.41 18.00 -2.40
C ALA A 106 3.80 17.35 -2.36
N ALA A 107 4.17 16.72 -1.22
CA ALA A 107 5.42 16.01 -1.08
C ALA A 107 5.48 14.76 -1.98
N MET A 108 4.41 13.95 -2.02
CA MET A 108 4.31 12.81 -2.93
C MET A 108 4.46 13.24 -4.39
N TRP A 109 3.75 14.28 -4.79
CA TRP A 109 3.84 14.78 -6.16
C TRP A 109 5.24 15.26 -6.53
N ARG A 110 5.86 16.07 -5.67
CA ARG A 110 7.17 16.68 -5.94
C ARG A 110 8.33 15.68 -5.88
N ASN A 111 8.29 14.74 -4.94
CA ASN A 111 9.43 13.90 -4.61
C ASN A 111 9.31 12.45 -5.10
N ALA A 112 8.08 11.93 -5.21
CA ALA A 112 7.78 10.57 -5.64
C ALA A 112 6.84 10.50 -6.85
N GLY A 113 6.68 11.62 -7.56
CA GLY A 113 5.83 11.76 -8.74
C GLY A 113 6.37 11.02 -9.97
N ILE A 114 6.23 11.62 -11.16
CA ILE A 114 6.51 10.96 -12.44
C ILE A 114 8.01 10.62 -12.55
N GLU A 115 8.88 11.60 -12.39
CA GLU A 115 10.34 11.42 -12.43
C GLU A 115 10.92 11.47 -11.01
N ARG A 116 11.66 10.46 -10.64
CA ARG A 116 12.19 10.23 -9.30
C ARG A 116 13.71 10.26 -9.29
N THR A 117 14.28 10.69 -8.17
CA THR A 117 15.72 10.56 -7.89
C THR A 117 15.92 10.11 -6.44
N GLY A 118 17.04 9.45 -6.16
CA GLY A 118 17.37 8.99 -4.81
C GLY A 118 17.29 10.07 -3.74
N PRO A 119 17.89 11.28 -3.96
CA PRO A 119 17.76 12.39 -3.00
C PRO A 119 16.31 12.80 -2.72
N LYS A 120 15.49 13.03 -3.75
CA LYS A 120 14.07 13.39 -3.58
C LYS A 120 13.27 12.33 -2.83
N LEU A 121 13.54 11.04 -3.12
CA LEU A 121 12.87 9.94 -2.42
C LEU A 121 13.28 9.85 -0.94
N ARG A 122 14.55 10.09 -0.62
CA ARG A 122 15.00 10.17 0.78
C ARG A 122 14.33 11.31 1.52
N ASP A 123 14.27 12.50 0.91
CA ASP A 123 13.57 13.64 1.49
C ASP A 123 12.08 13.31 1.78
N ALA A 124 11.42 12.59 0.85
CA ALA A 124 10.04 12.14 1.08
C ALA A 124 9.93 11.17 2.27
N ILE A 125 10.83 10.20 2.35
CA ILE A 125 10.86 9.22 3.45
C ILE A 125 11.05 9.94 4.80
N ASP A 126 12.01 10.86 4.87
CA ASP A 126 12.29 11.60 6.10
C ASP A 126 11.10 12.46 6.54
N MET A 127 10.43 13.14 5.58
CA MET A 127 9.21 13.90 5.86
C MET A 127 8.08 12.99 6.36
N PHE A 128 7.85 11.85 5.72
CA PHE A 128 6.75 10.95 6.11
C PHE A 128 7.01 10.28 7.44
N ASP A 129 8.26 9.95 7.75
CA ASP A 129 8.65 9.44 9.06
C ASP A 129 8.49 10.49 10.16
N PHE A 130 8.81 11.74 9.85
CA PHE A 130 8.59 12.85 10.76
C PHE A 130 7.10 13.05 11.03
N TRP A 131 6.26 13.22 10.01
CA TRP A 131 4.82 13.40 10.17
C TRP A 131 4.14 12.17 10.80
N GLY A 132 4.61 10.98 10.46
CA GLY A 132 4.11 9.74 11.05
C GLY A 132 4.25 9.71 12.57
N ARG A 133 5.32 10.25 13.13
CA ARG A 133 5.50 10.33 14.59
C ARG A 133 4.45 11.18 15.29
N TYR A 134 3.96 12.21 14.62
CA TYR A 134 2.95 13.12 15.17
C TYR A 134 1.52 12.67 14.94
N THR A 135 1.28 11.78 13.98
CA THR A 135 -0.06 11.30 13.65
C THR A 135 -0.33 9.91 14.21
N LEU A 136 0.68 9.03 14.25
CA LEU A 136 0.51 7.65 14.71
C LEU A 136 0.40 7.51 16.24
N ASP A 137 0.75 8.55 17.00
CA ASP A 137 0.58 8.63 18.45
C ASP A 137 -0.78 9.19 18.87
N LYS A 138 -1.64 9.53 17.91
CA LYS A 138 -2.97 10.07 18.15
C LYS A 138 -4.06 9.05 17.90
N ILE A 139 -5.12 9.14 18.69
CA ILE A 139 -6.36 8.39 18.48
C ILE A 139 -7.36 9.35 17.84
N PHE A 140 -7.88 8.96 16.70
CA PHE A 140 -8.91 9.70 15.98
C PHE A 140 -10.23 8.94 16.06
N ASP A 141 -11.31 9.67 16.33
CA ASP A 141 -12.67 9.12 16.37
C ASP A 141 -13.36 9.24 15.02
N GLU A 142 -12.77 10.00 14.08
CA GLU A 142 -13.37 10.30 12.80
C GLU A 142 -12.59 9.65 11.63
N PRO A 143 -13.30 9.27 10.54
CA PRO A 143 -12.69 8.65 9.38
C PRO A 143 -11.55 9.45 8.76
N GLU A 144 -11.62 10.78 8.77
CA GLU A 144 -10.58 11.64 8.22
C GLU A 144 -9.21 11.45 8.88
N GLY A 145 -9.20 11.25 10.20
CA GLY A 145 -7.98 10.96 10.95
C GLY A 145 -7.38 9.62 10.55
N TRP A 146 -8.21 8.58 10.44
CA TRP A 146 -7.77 7.24 10.02
C TRP A 146 -7.27 7.24 8.58
N GLU A 147 -7.96 7.93 7.67
CA GLU A 147 -7.53 8.08 6.29
C GLU A 147 -6.16 8.77 6.21
N THR A 148 -5.95 9.83 7.00
CA THR A 148 -4.68 10.56 7.04
C THR A 148 -3.53 9.67 7.52
N GLN A 149 -3.75 8.88 8.58
CA GLN A 149 -2.76 7.90 9.05
C GLN A 149 -2.45 6.85 7.98
N ASN A 150 -3.48 6.32 7.30
CA ASN A 150 -3.32 5.36 6.22
C ASN A 150 -2.58 5.96 5.02
N MET A 151 -2.90 7.19 4.63
CA MET A 151 -2.20 7.90 3.55
C MET A 151 -0.70 8.10 3.86
N LEU A 152 -0.36 8.45 5.10
CA LEU A 152 1.03 8.58 5.53
C LEU A 152 1.77 7.25 5.47
N LEU A 153 1.15 6.18 5.97
CA LEU A 153 1.72 4.84 5.93
C LEU A 153 1.96 4.37 4.49
N VAL A 154 0.95 4.50 3.63
CA VAL A 154 1.05 4.10 2.21
C VAL A 154 2.08 4.95 1.49
N GLY A 155 2.09 6.27 1.69
CA GLY A 155 3.07 7.19 1.11
C GLY A 155 4.51 6.83 1.52
N ALA A 156 4.73 6.51 2.79
CA ALA A 156 6.04 6.07 3.30
C ALA A 156 6.48 4.74 2.66
N LEU A 157 5.58 3.77 2.51
CA LEU A 157 5.88 2.50 1.85
C LEU A 157 6.19 2.69 0.37
N MET A 158 5.42 3.51 -0.33
CA MET A 158 5.66 3.82 -1.75
C MET A 158 7.02 4.51 -1.95
N ALA A 159 7.36 5.49 -1.12
CA ALA A 159 8.65 6.19 -1.20
C ALA A 159 9.83 5.24 -0.93
N ARG A 160 9.70 4.36 0.07
CA ARG A 160 10.72 3.34 0.38
C ARG A 160 10.87 2.31 -0.74
N SER A 161 9.78 1.79 -1.29
CA SER A 161 9.80 0.88 -2.44
C SER A 161 10.47 1.53 -3.65
N ALA A 162 10.13 2.78 -3.94
CA ALA A 162 10.73 3.53 -5.04
C ALA A 162 12.22 3.83 -4.81
N ALA A 163 12.63 4.10 -3.57
CA ALA A 163 14.04 4.32 -3.22
C ALA A 163 14.86 3.02 -3.31
N TRP A 164 14.28 1.91 -2.86
CA TRP A 164 14.92 0.60 -2.92
C TRP A 164 15.16 0.14 -4.36
N ARG A 165 14.23 0.41 -5.27
CA ARG A 165 14.32 -0.01 -6.68
C ARG A 165 15.20 0.94 -7.47
N GLU A 166 16.47 0.59 -7.61
CA GLU A 166 17.50 1.36 -8.35
C GLU A 166 17.54 0.97 -9.84
N GLU A 167 16.40 1.09 -10.50
CA GLU A 167 16.22 0.88 -11.95
C GLU A 167 15.04 1.72 -12.44
N SER A 168 14.87 1.83 -13.74
CA SER A 168 13.63 2.28 -14.40
C SER A 168 12.94 1.10 -15.06
N ARG A 169 11.62 0.90 -14.74
CA ARG A 169 10.84 -0.22 -15.28
C ARG A 169 9.34 0.12 -15.27
N GLY A 170 8.71 0.04 -16.43
CA GLY A 170 7.29 0.38 -16.55
C GLY A 170 7.01 1.82 -16.18
N CYS A 171 6.13 2.05 -15.20
CA CYS A 171 5.80 3.39 -14.71
C CYS A 171 6.75 3.89 -13.59
N HIS A 172 7.74 3.11 -13.19
CA HIS A 172 8.78 3.54 -12.26
C HIS A 172 9.95 4.16 -13.03
N GLU A 173 10.05 5.47 -13.02
CA GLU A 173 11.07 6.26 -13.68
C GLU A 173 12.07 6.81 -12.66
N ARG A 174 13.34 6.39 -12.77
CA ARG A 174 14.46 6.86 -11.95
C ARG A 174 15.47 7.57 -12.84
N ALA A 175 15.51 8.90 -12.78
CA ALA A 175 16.46 9.69 -13.56
C ALA A 175 17.94 9.38 -13.23
N ASP A 176 18.22 8.92 -12.01
CA ASP A 176 19.53 8.48 -11.57
C ASP A 176 19.86 6.99 -11.90
N PHE A 177 18.86 6.22 -12.30
CA PHE A 177 18.99 4.81 -12.74
C PHE A 177 18.06 4.53 -13.94
N PRO A 178 18.35 5.05 -15.13
CA PRO A 178 17.43 5.00 -16.27
C PRO A 178 17.21 3.61 -16.85
N GLU A 179 18.15 2.68 -16.65
CA GLU A 179 18.10 1.35 -17.26
C GLU A 179 17.47 0.31 -16.34
N PRO A 180 16.71 -0.65 -16.89
CA PRO A 180 16.23 -1.79 -16.12
C PRO A 180 17.38 -2.72 -15.75
N ARG A 181 17.28 -3.37 -14.57
CA ARG A 181 18.26 -4.32 -14.07
C ARG A 181 17.62 -5.65 -13.79
N GLU A 182 18.27 -6.74 -14.20
CA GLU A 182 17.76 -8.12 -13.99
C GLU A 182 17.64 -8.46 -12.50
N SER A 183 18.53 -7.93 -11.67
CA SER A 183 18.47 -8.11 -10.20
C SER A 183 17.21 -7.56 -9.55
N PHE A 184 16.52 -6.64 -10.21
CA PHE A 184 15.25 -6.07 -9.77
C PHE A 184 14.02 -6.67 -10.49
N ALA A 185 14.21 -7.73 -11.30
CA ALA A 185 13.09 -8.52 -11.82
C ALA A 185 12.44 -9.37 -10.70
N VAL A 186 12.07 -8.73 -9.62
CA VAL A 186 11.47 -9.28 -8.39
C VAL A 186 10.46 -8.31 -7.80
N HIS A 187 9.54 -8.81 -6.96
CA HIS A 187 8.70 -7.95 -6.12
C HIS A 187 9.44 -7.57 -4.85
N ASP A 188 9.30 -6.33 -4.41
CA ASP A 188 9.67 -5.91 -3.06
C ASP A 188 8.46 -6.07 -2.13
N CYS A 189 8.70 -6.61 -0.95
CA CYS A 189 7.68 -6.90 0.04
C CYS A 189 8.03 -6.24 1.38
N TRP A 190 7.08 -5.53 1.94
CA TRP A 190 7.23 -4.86 3.22
C TRP A 190 6.35 -5.51 4.28
N ARG A 191 6.91 -5.73 5.46
CA ARG A 191 6.18 -6.26 6.63
C ARG A 191 6.45 -5.39 7.85
N ARG A 192 5.49 -5.33 8.75
CA ARG A 192 5.69 -4.65 10.03
C ARG A 192 6.91 -5.20 10.76
N GLY A 193 7.79 -4.31 11.20
CA GLY A 193 9.04 -4.66 11.89
C GLY A 193 10.24 -4.90 10.99
N LEU A 194 10.08 -4.94 9.66
CA LEU A 194 11.22 -4.95 8.74
C LEU A 194 11.72 -3.53 8.49
N ARG A 195 13.03 -3.37 8.46
CA ARG A 195 13.68 -2.10 8.09
C ARG A 195 13.99 -2.02 6.61
N GLU A 196 14.06 -3.15 5.94
CA GLU A 196 14.41 -3.30 4.53
C GLU A 196 13.37 -4.17 3.83
N ALA A 197 13.25 -4.00 2.51
CA ALA A 197 12.38 -4.82 1.70
C ALA A 197 12.86 -6.27 1.66
N ALA A 198 11.93 -7.20 1.84
CA ALA A 198 12.15 -8.57 1.42
C ALA A 198 11.81 -8.71 -0.07
N THR A 199 12.48 -9.60 -0.78
CA THR A 199 12.20 -9.88 -2.20
C THR A 199 11.35 -11.13 -2.35
N ALA A 200 10.45 -11.13 -3.34
CA ALA A 200 9.72 -12.30 -3.76
C ALA A 200 9.85 -12.48 -5.28
N PRO A 201 10.00 -13.71 -5.78
CA PRO A 201 10.04 -13.95 -7.22
C PRO A 201 8.74 -13.52 -7.87
N ILE A 202 8.82 -13.12 -9.14
CA ILE A 202 7.64 -12.91 -9.98
C ILE A 202 7.05 -14.30 -10.24
N ALA A 203 5.79 -14.49 -9.85
CA ALA A 203 5.07 -15.70 -10.23
C ALA A 203 4.80 -15.65 -11.74
N VAL A 204 5.30 -16.64 -12.47
CA VAL A 204 5.05 -16.82 -13.91
C VAL A 204 3.75 -17.57 -14.10
#